data_4a60171cb21a728e70e567567e55c95f
#
_entry.id   4a60171cb21a728e70e567567e55c95f
#
_cell.length_a   1.000
_cell.length_b   1.000
_cell.length_c   1.000
_cell.angle_alpha   90.00
_cell.angle_beta   90.00
_cell.angle_gamma   90.00
#
_symmetry.space_group_name_H-M   'P 1'
#
loop_
_entity.id
_entity.type
_entity.pdbx_description
1 polymer ?
#
loop_
_entity_poly.entity_id
_entity_poly.type
_entity_poly.pdbx_seq_one_letter_code
_entity_poly.pdbx_strand_id
1 'polypeptide(L)'
;MTGHRRVERTRRLALPFRLLFLIGVLSLGGGVLFAATGGLSKAAEAIGSTFAGFVNDLTATPSPSAPSLAESTTPLLDEPSEPYTNLPTIDLVGSIPDELVGTANGRIRVYVALGDQDPGVVTQIPVGRTSRFIIPGVTLIEGTNAFTATILGPGGESEPSPVVTYVYDATKPRITLTSPKDGAVVNATSVQLVGQTQPRSQLRVRNATTGASATGQADASGNYSIILAIGEGTNDIGITARDPAGNENHLVLAVRYGTGALSASLSGSASQVKLSSLPARTQLTVVVSDPDGRPLEGARVTFTLAAVNVTVITSPTIETGGDGTATWSTMIPRGAKTGQVQTTVTVQTSQFGETTDRMVMTIVK
;
A
#
# COMPACT_ATOMS: atom_id res chain seq x y z
N MET A 1 49.65 -13.28 51.87
CA MET A 1 48.66 -14.34 52.03
C MET A 1 47.51 -14.08 51.09
N THR A 2 47.37 -15.02 50.18
CA THR A 2 46.24 -15.32 49.28
C THR A 2 45.51 -14.15 48.57
N GLY A 3 45.98 -13.85 47.37
CA GLY A 3 45.24 -13.07 46.41
C GLY A 3 44.22 -13.91 45.63
N HIS A 4 43.01 -13.41 45.50
CA HIS A 4 42.01 -13.90 44.55
C HIS A 4 42.05 -13.07 43.28
N ARG A 5 42.51 -13.64 42.18
CA ARG A 5 42.34 -13.14 40.82
C ARG A 5 40.88 -13.26 40.42
N ARG A 6 40.23 -12.14 40.17
CA ARG A 6 38.90 -12.04 39.56
C ARG A 6 39.08 -12.19 38.04
N VAL A 7 38.58 -13.29 37.49
CA VAL A 7 38.52 -13.50 36.05
C VAL A 7 37.29 -12.72 35.52
N GLU A 8 37.53 -11.67 34.76
CA GLU A 8 36.46 -11.00 33.97
C GLU A 8 36.02 -11.92 32.84
N ARG A 9 34.80 -12.44 32.95
CA ARG A 9 34.08 -13.05 31.84
C ARG A 9 33.51 -11.96 30.98
N THR A 10 34.14 -11.64 29.87
CA THR A 10 33.53 -10.92 28.75
C THR A 10 32.37 -11.75 28.21
N ARG A 11 31.14 -11.37 28.54
CA ARG A 11 29.94 -11.90 27.89
C ARG A 11 29.93 -11.44 26.46
N ARG A 12 30.26 -12.31 25.54
CA ARG A 12 29.94 -12.13 24.11
C ARG A 12 28.43 -12.10 24.01
N LEU A 13 27.86 -10.95 23.71
CA LEU A 13 26.45 -10.81 23.37
C LEU A 13 26.17 -11.62 22.09
N ALA A 14 25.18 -12.49 22.24
CA ALA A 14 24.81 -13.49 21.28
C ALA A 14 24.32 -12.92 19.94
N LEU A 15 24.67 -13.64 18.92
CA LEU A 15 24.33 -13.49 17.49
C LEU A 15 22.85 -13.17 17.13
N PRO A 16 21.81 -13.43 17.96
CA PRO A 16 20.43 -13.27 17.50
C PRO A 16 19.97 -11.81 17.27
N PHE A 17 20.61 -10.82 17.91
CA PHE A 17 20.19 -9.42 17.76
C PHE A 17 20.65 -8.76 16.45
N ARG A 18 21.75 -9.22 15.87
CA ARG A 18 22.23 -8.76 14.56
C ARG A 18 21.42 -9.37 13.42
N LEU A 19 20.93 -10.58 13.60
CA LEU A 19 20.10 -11.28 12.61
C LEU A 19 18.69 -10.62 12.49
N LEU A 20 18.09 -10.22 13.62
CA LEU A 20 16.80 -9.52 13.63
C LEU A 20 16.85 -8.13 12.96
N PHE A 21 18.00 -7.42 13.07
CA PHE A 21 18.16 -6.12 12.40
C PHE A 21 18.36 -6.25 10.88
N LEU A 22 19.02 -7.32 10.44
CA LEU A 22 19.23 -7.63 9.02
C LEU A 22 17.92 -8.08 8.34
N ILE A 23 17.10 -8.86 9.01
CA ILE A 23 15.77 -9.28 8.52
C ILE A 23 14.82 -8.06 8.42
N GLY A 24 14.87 -7.13 9.38
CA GLY A 24 14.07 -5.90 9.34
C GLY A 24 14.46 -4.93 8.21
N VAL A 25 15.74 -4.86 7.87
CA VAL A 25 16.25 -4.00 6.78
C VAL A 25 15.99 -4.64 5.40
N LEU A 26 16.04 -5.97 5.31
CA LEU A 26 15.74 -6.69 4.06
C LEU A 26 14.24 -6.72 3.74
N SER A 27 13.35 -6.79 4.75
CA SER A 27 11.90 -6.70 4.52
C SER A 27 11.45 -5.30 4.06
N LEU A 28 12.13 -4.23 4.50
CA LEU A 28 11.92 -2.85 4.02
C LEU A 28 12.66 -2.55 2.70
N GLY A 29 13.85 -3.11 2.51
CA GLY A 29 14.68 -2.92 1.31
C GLY A 29 14.22 -3.79 0.13
N GLY A 30 13.77 -5.01 0.38
CA GLY A 30 13.31 -5.95 -0.65
C GLY A 30 12.07 -5.44 -1.39
N GLY A 31 11.12 -4.81 -0.69
CA GLY A 31 9.95 -4.20 -1.31
C GLY A 31 10.29 -3.01 -2.22
N VAL A 32 11.27 -2.20 -1.85
CA VAL A 32 11.71 -1.04 -2.63
C VAL A 32 12.59 -1.46 -3.81
N LEU A 33 13.47 -2.46 -3.64
CA LEU A 33 14.30 -2.99 -4.73
C LEU A 33 13.46 -3.74 -5.78
N PHE A 34 12.42 -4.45 -5.35
CA PHE A 34 11.48 -5.16 -6.22
C PHE A 34 10.66 -4.19 -7.08
N ALA A 35 10.31 -3.02 -6.54
CA ALA A 35 9.62 -1.97 -7.29
C ALA A 35 10.54 -1.21 -8.26
N ALA A 36 11.83 -1.05 -7.94
CA ALA A 36 12.77 -0.22 -8.69
C ALA A 36 13.49 -0.95 -9.84
N THR A 37 13.57 -2.27 -9.84
CA THR A 37 14.43 -3.04 -10.76
C THR A 37 13.72 -4.00 -11.72
N GLY A 38 12.40 -3.86 -11.89
CA GLY A 38 11.71 -4.47 -13.04
C GLY A 38 11.62 -5.98 -13.05
N GLY A 39 11.23 -6.61 -11.96
CA GLY A 39 10.65 -7.93 -12.06
C GLY A 39 11.45 -9.11 -11.49
N LEU A 40 10.75 -10.19 -11.39
CA LEU A 40 11.13 -11.52 -10.90
C LEU A 40 12.47 -12.07 -11.44
N SER A 41 12.86 -11.70 -12.67
CA SER A 41 14.08 -12.20 -13.30
C SER A 41 15.36 -11.78 -12.56
N LYS A 42 15.43 -10.54 -12.04
CA LYS A 42 16.63 -10.07 -11.34
C LYS A 42 16.74 -10.57 -9.90
N ALA A 43 15.60 -10.83 -9.24
CA ALA A 43 15.61 -11.47 -7.93
C ALA A 43 16.03 -12.94 -8.04
N ALA A 44 15.59 -13.64 -9.10
CA ALA A 44 16.02 -15.00 -9.41
C ALA A 44 17.52 -15.06 -9.77
N GLU A 45 18.05 -14.08 -10.50
CA GLU A 45 19.49 -13.99 -10.81
C GLU A 45 20.34 -13.70 -9.55
N ALA A 46 19.87 -12.81 -8.66
CA ALA A 46 20.60 -12.51 -7.42
C ALA A 46 20.63 -13.72 -6.48
N ILE A 47 19.54 -14.45 -6.34
CA ILE A 47 19.46 -15.68 -5.53
C ILE A 47 20.26 -16.80 -6.22
N GLY A 48 20.19 -16.90 -7.55
CA GLY A 48 20.93 -17.90 -8.34
C GLY A 48 22.43 -17.71 -8.25
N SER A 49 22.93 -16.47 -8.27
CA SER A 49 24.39 -16.20 -8.16
C SER A 49 24.95 -16.49 -6.77
N THR A 50 24.18 -16.21 -5.71
CA THR A 50 24.57 -16.53 -4.33
C THR A 50 24.57 -18.05 -4.09
N PHE A 51 23.60 -18.74 -4.69
CA PHE A 51 23.48 -20.18 -4.60
C PHE A 51 24.56 -20.91 -5.42
N ALA A 52 24.90 -20.40 -6.61
CA ALA A 52 25.99 -20.95 -7.43
C ALA A 52 27.37 -20.78 -6.75
N GLY A 53 27.58 -19.68 -6.04
CA GLY A 53 28.80 -19.47 -5.23
C GLY A 53 28.91 -20.49 -4.09
N PHE A 54 27.79 -20.80 -3.44
CA PHE A 54 27.74 -21.77 -2.34
C PHE A 54 27.94 -23.22 -2.81
N VAL A 55 27.36 -23.61 -3.94
CA VAL A 55 27.58 -24.94 -4.53
C VAL A 55 29.05 -25.16 -4.90
N ASN A 56 29.72 -24.13 -5.41
CA ASN A 56 31.14 -24.19 -5.70
C ASN A 56 32.01 -24.34 -4.43
N ASP A 57 31.61 -23.77 -3.32
CA ASP A 57 32.35 -23.89 -2.03
C ASP A 57 32.16 -25.26 -1.37
N LEU A 58 30.98 -25.88 -1.54
CA LEU A 58 30.71 -27.25 -1.08
C LEU A 58 31.48 -28.30 -1.89
N THR A 59 31.82 -28.03 -3.16
CA THR A 59 32.63 -28.94 -3.99
C THR A 59 34.14 -28.83 -3.75
N ALA A 60 34.58 -27.85 -2.93
CA ALA A 60 36.01 -27.63 -2.64
C ALA A 60 36.60 -28.53 -1.56
N THR A 61 35.86 -29.45 -0.96
CA THR A 61 36.44 -30.51 -0.07
C THR A 61 36.98 -31.64 -0.94
N PRO A 62 38.27 -32.01 -0.86
CA PRO A 62 38.83 -33.11 -1.65
C PRO A 62 38.34 -34.44 -1.07
N SER A 63 37.22 -34.93 -1.57
CA SER A 63 36.80 -36.33 -1.44
C SER A 63 37.16 -37.06 -2.71
N PRO A 64 37.54 -38.35 -2.67
CA PRO A 64 37.97 -39.07 -3.88
C PRO A 64 36.89 -38.98 -4.97
N SER A 65 37.30 -38.58 -6.15
CA SER A 65 36.45 -38.35 -7.33
C SER A 65 35.53 -39.53 -7.61
N ALA A 66 34.29 -39.43 -7.15
CA ALA A 66 33.21 -40.17 -7.81
C ALA A 66 33.00 -39.51 -9.18
N PRO A 67 32.75 -40.28 -10.26
CA PRO A 67 32.47 -39.65 -11.57
C PRO A 67 31.28 -38.73 -11.45
N SER A 68 31.49 -37.44 -11.76
CA SER A 68 30.41 -36.46 -11.78
C SER A 68 29.38 -36.91 -12.80
N LEU A 69 28.11 -37.00 -12.39
CA LEU A 69 27.02 -37.20 -13.33
C LEU A 69 27.02 -36.00 -14.30
N ALA A 70 26.96 -36.25 -15.59
CA ALA A 70 26.96 -35.19 -16.60
C ALA A 70 25.74 -34.26 -16.44
N GLU A 71 25.78 -33.04 -16.99
CA GLU A 71 24.67 -32.06 -16.99
C GLU A 71 23.32 -32.65 -17.43
N SER A 72 23.35 -33.71 -18.32
CA SER A 72 22.17 -34.42 -18.77
C SER A 72 21.41 -35.19 -17.68
N THR A 73 21.94 -35.26 -16.46
CA THR A 73 21.32 -36.01 -15.35
C THR A 73 20.68 -35.14 -14.30
N THR A 74 20.63 -33.81 -14.53
CA THR A 74 20.01 -32.85 -13.60
C THR A 74 18.49 -32.94 -13.67
N PRO A 75 17.77 -33.00 -12.54
CA PRO A 75 16.32 -32.92 -12.55
C PRO A 75 15.85 -31.51 -12.89
N LEU A 76 14.59 -31.35 -13.23
CA LEU A 76 13.94 -30.07 -13.43
C LEU A 76 12.73 -29.96 -12.50
N LEU A 77 12.59 -28.85 -11.82
CA LEU A 77 11.35 -28.47 -11.15
C LEU A 77 10.53 -27.60 -12.08
N ASP A 78 9.23 -27.78 -12.11
CA ASP A 78 8.32 -26.97 -12.90
C ASP A 78 8.16 -25.59 -12.25
N GLU A 79 8.30 -24.52 -13.02
CA GLU A 79 8.03 -23.18 -12.55
C GLU A 79 6.53 -22.99 -12.27
N PRO A 80 6.14 -22.38 -11.13
CA PRO A 80 4.74 -22.05 -10.87
C PRO A 80 4.25 -20.97 -11.85
N SER A 81 3.03 -21.08 -12.29
CA SER A 81 2.38 -20.01 -13.09
C SER A 81 2.22 -18.72 -12.28
N GLU A 82 2.03 -18.84 -10.97
CA GLU A 82 1.95 -17.74 -10.00
C GLU A 82 2.86 -18.06 -8.83
N PRO A 83 3.90 -17.25 -8.60
CA PRO A 83 4.87 -17.52 -7.54
C PRO A 83 4.34 -17.21 -6.13
N TYR A 84 3.30 -16.38 -6.02
CA TYR A 84 2.72 -15.97 -4.74
C TYR A 84 1.61 -16.94 -4.32
N THR A 85 1.57 -17.29 -3.04
CA THR A 85 0.53 -18.14 -2.47
C THR A 85 0.27 -17.82 -1.00
N ASN A 86 -0.97 -17.98 -0.57
CA ASN A 86 -1.37 -17.93 0.85
C ASN A 86 -1.58 -19.34 1.43
N LEU A 87 -1.21 -20.37 0.69
CA LEU A 87 -1.26 -21.74 1.18
C LEU A 87 0.06 -22.07 1.87
N PRO A 88 0.04 -22.65 3.09
CA PRO A 88 1.24 -22.99 3.83
C PRO A 88 1.98 -24.22 3.26
N THR A 89 1.39 -24.90 2.30
CA THR A 89 1.97 -26.06 1.63
C THR A 89 1.69 -26.01 0.13
N ILE A 90 2.63 -26.57 -0.64
CA ILE A 90 2.52 -26.71 -2.10
C ILE A 90 2.90 -28.12 -2.53
N ASP A 91 2.49 -28.51 -3.72
CA ASP A 91 3.00 -29.67 -4.39
C ASP A 91 4.10 -29.25 -5.37
N LEU A 92 5.33 -29.73 -5.17
CA LEU A 92 6.41 -29.54 -6.13
C LEU A 92 6.31 -30.59 -7.21
N VAL A 93 6.23 -30.15 -8.45
CA VAL A 93 6.18 -30.99 -9.64
C VAL A 93 7.49 -30.84 -10.40
N GLY A 94 7.95 -31.93 -11.00
CA GLY A 94 9.18 -31.88 -11.78
C GLY A 94 9.36 -33.08 -12.67
N SER A 95 10.52 -33.13 -13.34
CA SER A 95 10.91 -34.21 -14.21
C SER A 95 12.37 -34.62 -14.02
N ILE A 96 12.66 -35.84 -14.31
CA ILE A 96 14.00 -36.40 -14.39
C ILE A 96 14.29 -36.85 -15.83
N PRO A 97 15.54 -36.88 -16.27
CA PRO A 97 15.92 -37.49 -17.53
C PRO A 97 15.45 -38.94 -17.65
N ASP A 98 15.00 -39.33 -18.84
CA ASP A 98 14.44 -40.67 -19.09
C ASP A 98 15.45 -41.81 -18.80
N GLU A 99 16.75 -41.52 -18.93
CA GLU A 99 17.84 -42.45 -18.63
C GLU A 99 17.92 -42.84 -17.16
N LEU A 100 17.37 -42.00 -16.28
CA LEU A 100 17.39 -42.21 -14.83
C LEU A 100 16.11 -42.84 -14.30
N VAL A 101 15.10 -43.00 -15.12
CA VAL A 101 13.83 -43.63 -14.77
C VAL A 101 14.05 -45.06 -14.29
N GLY A 102 13.54 -45.38 -13.09
CA GLY A 102 13.64 -46.69 -12.51
C GLY A 102 15.05 -47.07 -11.98
N THR A 103 15.98 -46.11 -11.84
CA THR A 103 17.31 -46.35 -11.26
C THR A 103 17.18 -46.93 -9.88
N ALA A 104 17.75 -48.12 -9.67
CA ALA A 104 17.72 -48.82 -8.39
C ALA A 104 18.45 -47.97 -7.33
N ASN A 105 17.78 -47.77 -6.19
CA ASN A 105 18.26 -46.93 -5.08
C ASN A 105 18.46 -45.46 -5.42
N GLY A 106 18.02 -44.96 -6.59
CA GLY A 106 18.02 -43.57 -6.95
C GLY A 106 17.01 -42.79 -6.07
N ARG A 107 17.38 -41.58 -5.66
CA ARG A 107 16.53 -40.68 -4.89
C ARG A 107 16.56 -39.29 -5.48
N ILE A 108 15.41 -38.65 -5.52
CA ILE A 108 15.28 -37.21 -5.80
C ILE A 108 15.29 -36.52 -4.45
N ARG A 109 16.23 -35.59 -4.25
CA ARG A 109 16.32 -34.72 -3.09
C ARG A 109 15.86 -33.32 -3.45
N VAL A 110 15.10 -32.69 -2.55
CA VAL A 110 14.72 -31.29 -2.71
C VAL A 110 15.31 -30.49 -1.57
N TYR A 111 15.89 -29.39 -1.94
CA TYR A 111 16.47 -28.40 -1.04
C TYR A 111 15.65 -27.13 -1.08
N VAL A 112 15.60 -26.40 0.06
CA VAL A 112 15.06 -25.06 0.15
C VAL A 112 16.10 -24.13 0.74
N ALA A 113 16.28 -22.98 0.09
CA ALA A 113 16.99 -21.83 0.65
C ALA A 113 15.93 -20.80 1.12
N LEU A 114 16.10 -20.31 2.33
CA LEU A 114 15.21 -19.34 2.98
C LEU A 114 15.99 -18.03 3.15
N GLY A 115 15.76 -17.09 2.24
CA GLY A 115 16.57 -15.85 2.19
C GLY A 115 18.05 -16.17 2.00
N ASP A 116 18.92 -15.67 2.90
CA ASP A 116 20.38 -15.87 2.86
C ASP A 116 20.87 -17.11 3.64
N GLN A 117 19.97 -18.04 4.00
CA GLN A 117 20.37 -19.24 4.72
C GLN A 117 20.86 -20.32 3.76
N ASP A 118 21.77 -21.16 4.26
CA ASP A 118 22.24 -22.34 3.54
C ASP A 118 21.07 -23.26 3.20
N PRO A 119 21.03 -23.83 1.97
CA PRO A 119 19.97 -24.73 1.57
C PRO A 119 19.90 -25.97 2.46
N GLY A 120 18.75 -26.21 3.05
CA GLY A 120 18.45 -27.41 3.80
C GLY A 120 17.69 -28.45 2.99
N VAL A 121 17.91 -29.74 3.23
CA VAL A 121 17.11 -30.82 2.66
C VAL A 121 15.71 -30.78 3.24
N VAL A 122 14.70 -30.55 2.39
CA VAL A 122 13.29 -30.55 2.78
C VAL A 122 12.74 -31.98 2.79
N THR A 123 13.02 -32.72 1.71
CA THR A 123 12.51 -34.07 1.54
C THR A 123 13.31 -34.84 0.50
N GLN A 124 13.12 -36.15 0.50
CA GLN A 124 13.65 -37.03 -0.55
C GLN A 124 12.65 -38.16 -0.87
N ILE A 125 12.49 -38.43 -2.16
CA ILE A 125 11.64 -39.49 -2.67
C ILE A 125 12.45 -40.46 -3.53
N PRO A 126 12.06 -41.73 -3.65
CA PRO A 126 12.72 -42.67 -4.56
C PRO A 126 12.44 -42.23 -6.02
N VAL A 127 13.41 -42.50 -6.90
CA VAL A 127 13.21 -42.34 -8.36
C VAL A 127 12.12 -43.31 -8.80
N GLY A 128 11.08 -42.75 -9.44
CA GLY A 128 9.94 -43.50 -9.90
C GLY A 128 10.17 -44.25 -11.22
N ARG A 129 9.09 -44.88 -11.74
CA ARG A 129 9.07 -45.56 -13.04
C ARG A 129 8.62 -44.64 -14.19
N THR A 130 8.46 -43.34 -13.91
CA THR A 130 8.10 -42.29 -14.88
C THR A 130 9.09 -41.14 -14.74
N SER A 131 9.30 -40.41 -15.82
CA SER A 131 10.14 -39.21 -15.80
C SER A 131 9.52 -38.04 -15.02
N ARG A 132 8.20 -38.06 -14.80
CA ARG A 132 7.51 -37.06 -13.97
C ARG A 132 7.45 -37.51 -12.53
N PHE A 133 7.66 -36.55 -11.62
CA PHE A 133 7.49 -36.76 -10.18
C PHE A 133 6.67 -35.64 -9.53
N ILE A 134 6.05 -35.94 -8.41
CA ILE A 134 5.31 -35.00 -7.58
C ILE A 134 5.77 -35.22 -6.13
N ILE A 135 6.07 -34.14 -5.44
CA ILE A 135 6.36 -34.11 -4.02
C ILE A 135 5.25 -33.33 -3.33
N PRO A 136 4.27 -34.03 -2.77
CA PRO A 136 3.10 -33.38 -2.20
C PRO A 136 3.38 -32.75 -0.84
N GLY A 137 2.67 -31.66 -0.52
CA GLY A 137 2.60 -31.09 0.80
C GLY A 137 3.90 -30.49 1.34
N VAL A 138 4.74 -29.95 0.47
CA VAL A 138 5.97 -29.26 0.90
C VAL A 138 5.60 -27.99 1.66
N THR A 139 6.05 -27.89 2.92
CA THR A 139 5.76 -26.75 3.78
C THR A 139 6.57 -25.53 3.37
N LEU A 140 5.90 -24.38 3.29
CA LEU A 140 6.49 -23.07 3.03
C LEU A 140 6.68 -22.30 4.34
N ILE A 141 7.71 -21.47 4.37
CA ILE A 141 7.94 -20.48 5.43
C ILE A 141 7.56 -19.11 4.88
N GLU A 142 7.03 -18.25 5.73
CA GLU A 142 6.63 -16.86 5.36
C GLU A 142 7.78 -16.14 4.63
N GLY A 143 7.46 -15.57 3.47
CA GLY A 143 8.41 -14.95 2.56
C GLY A 143 8.85 -15.86 1.43
N THR A 144 10.07 -15.68 0.95
CA THR A 144 10.62 -16.35 -0.23
C THR A 144 11.18 -17.72 0.11
N ASN A 145 10.70 -18.76 -0.61
CA ASN A 145 11.17 -20.14 -0.54
C ASN A 145 11.75 -20.50 -1.93
N ALA A 146 13.05 -20.69 -2.01
CA ALA A 146 13.77 -21.03 -3.24
C ALA A 146 14.12 -22.51 -3.23
N PHE A 147 13.54 -23.28 -4.15
CA PHE A 147 13.69 -24.72 -4.24
C PHE A 147 14.65 -25.13 -5.35
N THR A 148 15.47 -26.11 -5.07
CA THR A 148 16.26 -26.86 -6.07
C THR A 148 16.09 -28.35 -5.83
N ALA A 149 16.36 -29.14 -6.84
CA ALA A 149 16.33 -30.60 -6.73
C ALA A 149 17.63 -31.20 -7.29
N THR A 150 18.05 -32.32 -6.72
CA THR A 150 19.16 -33.16 -7.18
C THR A 150 18.71 -34.60 -7.31
N ILE A 151 19.47 -35.42 -8.03
CA ILE A 151 19.31 -36.86 -8.07
C ILE A 151 20.52 -37.50 -7.39
N LEU A 152 20.26 -38.27 -6.34
CA LEU A 152 21.27 -39.11 -5.66
C LEU A 152 21.18 -40.52 -6.21
N GLY A 153 22.25 -40.99 -6.81
CA GLY A 153 22.36 -42.35 -7.34
C GLY A 153 23.64 -43.03 -6.89
N PRO A 154 23.93 -44.27 -7.37
CA PRO A 154 25.17 -44.99 -7.04
C PRO A 154 26.45 -44.23 -7.42
N GLY A 155 26.37 -43.35 -8.41
CA GLY A 155 27.50 -42.52 -8.90
C GLY A 155 27.69 -41.22 -8.17
N GLY A 156 26.91 -40.93 -7.10
CA GLY A 156 26.93 -39.68 -6.38
C GLY A 156 25.68 -38.82 -6.58
N GLU A 157 25.76 -37.57 -6.22
CA GLU A 157 24.69 -36.59 -6.35
C GLU A 157 24.90 -35.73 -7.62
N SER A 158 23.81 -35.47 -8.35
CA SER A 158 23.85 -34.63 -9.56
C SER A 158 24.05 -33.15 -9.21
N GLU A 159 24.33 -32.34 -10.21
CA GLU A 159 24.17 -30.88 -10.10
C GLU A 159 22.72 -30.53 -9.73
N PRO A 160 22.50 -29.39 -9.05
CA PRO A 160 21.15 -28.95 -8.69
C PRO A 160 20.38 -28.46 -9.93
N SER A 161 19.06 -28.60 -9.87
CA SER A 161 18.16 -28.00 -10.85
C SER A 161 18.24 -26.45 -10.84
N PRO A 162 17.73 -25.78 -11.88
CA PRO A 162 17.39 -24.38 -11.78
C PRO A 162 16.50 -24.09 -10.56
N VAL A 163 16.68 -22.89 -9.99
CA VAL A 163 15.92 -22.47 -8.80
C VAL A 163 14.48 -22.17 -9.16
N VAL A 164 13.54 -22.74 -8.44
CA VAL A 164 12.11 -22.41 -8.51
C VAL A 164 11.69 -21.72 -7.23
N THR A 165 11.03 -20.57 -7.37
CA THR A 165 10.71 -19.71 -6.25
C THR A 165 9.22 -19.64 -5.97
N TYR A 166 8.84 -19.80 -4.71
CA TYR A 166 7.50 -19.53 -4.18
C TYR A 166 7.60 -18.46 -3.11
N VAL A 167 6.62 -17.55 -3.08
CA VAL A 167 6.50 -16.53 -2.03
C VAL A 167 5.22 -16.82 -1.25
N TYR A 168 5.40 -17.27 -0.02
CA TYR A 168 4.30 -17.50 0.91
C TYR A 168 4.01 -16.21 1.69
N ASP A 169 2.77 -15.76 1.62
CA ASP A 169 2.28 -14.57 2.35
C ASP A 169 0.87 -14.90 2.87
N ALA A 170 0.72 -15.06 4.17
CA ALA A 170 -0.56 -15.30 4.83
C ALA A 170 -1.20 -14.03 5.40
N THR A 171 -0.55 -12.88 5.21
CA THR A 171 -0.98 -11.58 5.76
C THR A 171 -2.05 -10.94 4.89
N LYS A 172 -3.22 -10.65 5.47
CA LYS A 172 -4.30 -9.98 4.73
C LYS A 172 -3.93 -8.53 4.42
N PRO A 173 -4.23 -8.02 3.21
CA PRO A 173 -3.97 -6.63 2.85
C PRO A 173 -4.77 -5.68 3.74
N ARG A 174 -4.10 -4.66 4.31
CA ARG A 174 -4.78 -3.61 5.08
C ARG A 174 -5.42 -2.63 4.09
N ILE A 175 -6.70 -2.32 4.29
CA ILE A 175 -7.42 -1.31 3.50
C ILE A 175 -7.57 -0.05 4.34
N THR A 176 -7.13 1.09 3.81
CA THR A 176 -7.40 2.42 4.38
C THR A 176 -8.12 3.26 3.35
N LEU A 177 -9.10 4.05 3.79
CA LEU A 177 -9.85 4.98 2.96
C LEU A 177 -9.52 6.41 3.40
N THR A 178 -9.05 7.22 2.47
CA THR A 178 -8.75 8.64 2.70
C THR A 178 -9.99 9.48 2.42
N SER A 179 -10.71 9.17 1.34
CA SER A 179 -11.93 9.85 0.91
C SER A 179 -12.85 8.88 0.17
N PRO A 180 -14.19 8.98 0.38
CA PRO A 180 -14.86 9.84 1.35
C PRO A 180 -14.70 9.32 2.77
N LYS A 181 -15.09 10.11 3.77
CA LYS A 181 -15.25 9.61 5.15
C LYS A 181 -16.54 8.80 5.25
N ASP A 182 -16.59 7.88 6.21
CA ASP A 182 -17.83 7.16 6.51
C ASP A 182 -18.96 8.12 6.89
N GLY A 183 -20.14 7.92 6.35
CA GLY A 183 -21.29 8.81 6.50
C GLY A 183 -21.23 10.10 5.67
N ALA A 184 -20.28 10.24 4.77
CA ALA A 184 -20.14 11.45 3.93
C ALA A 184 -21.37 11.65 3.04
N VAL A 185 -21.76 12.92 2.87
CA VAL A 185 -22.77 13.34 1.91
C VAL A 185 -22.10 13.80 0.60
N VAL A 186 -22.56 13.28 -0.52
CA VAL A 186 -22.06 13.56 -1.85
C VAL A 186 -23.21 14.06 -2.70
N ASN A 187 -23.04 15.21 -3.37
CA ASN A 187 -24.04 15.77 -4.28
C ASN A 187 -23.73 15.43 -5.76
N ALA A 188 -23.49 14.14 -6.00
CA ALA A 188 -23.19 13.61 -7.33
C ALA A 188 -23.71 12.17 -7.44
N THR A 189 -23.95 11.71 -8.67
CA THR A 189 -24.41 10.33 -8.96
C THR A 189 -23.30 9.28 -8.89
N SER A 190 -22.09 9.70 -8.55
CA SER A 190 -20.94 8.81 -8.34
C SER A 190 -20.04 9.35 -7.23
N VAL A 191 -19.28 8.46 -6.61
CA VAL A 191 -18.29 8.78 -5.59
C VAL A 191 -16.93 8.24 -6.00
N GLN A 192 -15.88 9.03 -5.78
CA GLN A 192 -14.50 8.61 -5.94
C GLN A 192 -13.96 8.10 -4.60
N LEU A 193 -13.59 6.82 -4.57
CA LEU A 193 -13.01 6.15 -3.42
C LEU A 193 -11.49 6.21 -3.54
N VAL A 194 -10.83 6.93 -2.65
CA VAL A 194 -9.37 7.11 -2.63
C VAL A 194 -8.81 6.57 -1.33
N GLY A 195 -7.75 5.79 -1.43
CA GLY A 195 -7.13 5.19 -0.25
C GLY A 195 -5.86 4.43 -0.56
N GLN A 196 -5.46 3.59 0.40
CA GLN A 196 -4.27 2.75 0.28
C GLN A 196 -4.56 1.33 0.74
N THR A 197 -3.88 0.39 0.10
CA THR A 197 -3.81 -1.02 0.48
C THR A 197 -2.43 -1.58 0.15
N GLN A 198 -2.23 -2.88 0.26
CA GLN A 198 -0.98 -3.52 -0.16
C GLN A 198 -0.74 -3.28 -1.67
N PRO A 199 0.50 -2.97 -2.08
CA PRO A 199 0.83 -2.77 -3.50
C PRO A 199 0.36 -3.89 -4.40
N ARG A 200 -0.11 -3.54 -5.60
CA ARG A 200 -0.63 -4.47 -6.63
C ARG A 200 -1.86 -5.29 -6.24
N SER A 201 -2.46 -5.04 -5.07
CA SER A 201 -3.72 -5.69 -4.71
C SER A 201 -4.81 -5.34 -5.72
N GLN A 202 -5.60 -6.33 -6.08
CA GLN A 202 -6.83 -6.14 -6.84
C GLN A 202 -7.92 -5.64 -5.91
N LEU A 203 -8.65 -4.62 -6.34
CA LEU A 203 -9.77 -4.08 -5.58
C LEU A 203 -11.07 -4.34 -6.33
N ARG A 204 -12.07 -4.78 -5.57
CA ARG A 204 -13.47 -4.88 -6.00
C ARG A 204 -14.32 -4.04 -5.06
N VAL A 205 -15.04 -3.10 -5.65
CA VAL A 205 -15.95 -2.24 -4.91
C VAL A 205 -17.38 -2.57 -5.32
N ARG A 206 -18.28 -2.66 -4.37
CA ARG A 206 -19.71 -2.92 -4.62
C ARG A 206 -20.58 -2.03 -3.73
N ASN A 207 -21.54 -1.38 -4.35
CA ASN A 207 -22.64 -0.73 -3.67
C ASN A 207 -23.75 -1.78 -3.42
N ALA A 208 -23.97 -2.15 -2.18
CA ALA A 208 -24.98 -3.15 -1.82
C ALA A 208 -26.41 -2.63 -2.04
N THR A 209 -26.61 -1.30 -1.95
CA THR A 209 -27.92 -0.66 -2.10
C THR A 209 -28.39 -0.66 -3.56
N THR A 210 -27.50 -0.32 -4.51
CA THR A 210 -27.86 -0.19 -5.93
C THR A 210 -27.45 -1.38 -6.78
N GLY A 211 -26.53 -2.23 -6.28
CA GLY A 211 -25.91 -3.31 -7.02
C GLY A 211 -24.74 -2.87 -7.93
N ALA A 212 -24.45 -1.57 -8.03
CA ALA A 212 -23.34 -1.07 -8.82
C ALA A 212 -22.00 -1.62 -8.32
N SER A 213 -21.09 -1.90 -9.25
CA SER A 213 -19.77 -2.41 -8.91
C SER A 213 -18.69 -1.79 -9.81
N ALA A 214 -17.48 -1.68 -9.27
CA ALA A 214 -16.29 -1.26 -9.97
C ALA A 214 -15.08 -2.06 -9.50
N THR A 215 -14.07 -2.16 -10.34
CA THR A 215 -12.82 -2.82 -10.03
C THR A 215 -11.64 -1.87 -10.29
N GLY A 216 -10.54 -2.12 -9.62
CA GLY A 216 -9.29 -1.38 -9.79
C GLY A 216 -8.12 -2.17 -9.26
N GLN A 217 -6.94 -1.60 -9.34
CA GLN A 217 -5.71 -2.15 -8.79
C GLN A 217 -4.96 -1.05 -8.06
N ALA A 218 -4.38 -1.39 -6.91
CA ALA A 218 -3.47 -0.52 -6.21
C ALA A 218 -2.15 -0.39 -6.99
N ASP A 219 -1.62 0.82 -7.03
CA ASP A 219 -0.33 1.09 -7.68
C ASP A 219 0.86 0.47 -6.90
N ALA A 220 2.09 0.69 -7.38
CA ALA A 220 3.30 0.18 -6.75
C ALA A 220 3.55 0.76 -5.34
N SER A 221 2.88 1.86 -4.97
CA SER A 221 2.91 2.48 -3.65
C SER A 221 1.70 2.11 -2.79
N GLY A 222 0.80 1.28 -3.32
CA GLY A 222 -0.42 0.83 -2.66
C GLY A 222 -1.59 1.81 -2.76
N ASN A 223 -1.48 2.92 -3.50
CA ASN A 223 -2.59 3.86 -3.65
C ASN A 223 -3.63 3.34 -4.63
N TYR A 224 -4.89 3.62 -4.34
CA TYR A 224 -5.98 3.34 -5.26
C TYR A 224 -6.94 4.52 -5.38
N SER A 225 -7.61 4.61 -6.54
CA SER A 225 -8.67 5.58 -6.82
C SER A 225 -9.70 4.92 -7.74
N ILE A 226 -10.92 4.73 -7.23
CA ILE A 226 -11.99 4.02 -7.92
C ILE A 226 -13.27 4.84 -7.89
N ILE A 227 -13.92 5.03 -9.04
CA ILE A 227 -15.20 5.73 -9.14
C ILE A 227 -16.32 4.69 -9.13
N LEU A 228 -17.31 4.89 -8.25
CA LEU A 228 -18.47 4.03 -8.10
C LEU A 228 -19.75 4.84 -8.25
N ALA A 229 -20.70 4.34 -9.02
CA ALA A 229 -22.03 4.92 -9.12
C ALA A 229 -22.80 4.72 -7.80
N ILE A 230 -23.51 5.77 -7.36
CA ILE A 230 -24.36 5.77 -6.18
C ILE A 230 -25.78 6.19 -6.54
N GLY A 231 -26.74 5.72 -5.79
CA GLY A 231 -28.15 6.06 -5.90
C GLY A 231 -28.59 7.08 -4.85
N GLU A 232 -29.82 7.58 -4.98
CA GLU A 232 -30.42 8.49 -4.01
C GLU A 232 -30.47 7.88 -2.61
N GLY A 233 -30.26 8.71 -1.58
CA GLY A 233 -30.24 8.28 -0.19
C GLY A 233 -28.93 7.62 0.23
N THR A 234 -28.99 6.73 1.19
CA THR A 234 -27.82 6.05 1.74
C THR A 234 -27.37 4.90 0.86
N ASN A 235 -26.08 4.81 0.61
CA ASN A 235 -25.43 3.77 -0.17
C ASN A 235 -24.43 3.04 0.71
N ASP A 236 -24.63 1.74 0.92
CA ASP A 236 -23.71 0.87 1.64
C ASP A 236 -22.69 0.31 0.66
N ILE A 237 -21.43 0.72 0.83
CA ILE A 237 -20.34 0.42 -0.09
C ILE A 237 -19.35 -0.53 0.59
N GLY A 238 -19.13 -1.69 -0.03
CA GLY A 238 -18.09 -2.64 0.36
C GLY A 238 -16.88 -2.52 -0.56
N ILE A 239 -15.69 -2.46 0.02
CA ILE A 239 -14.41 -2.51 -0.69
C ILE A 239 -13.72 -3.80 -0.29
N THR A 240 -13.41 -4.67 -1.24
CA THR A 240 -12.60 -5.88 -1.03
C THR A 240 -11.27 -5.70 -1.73
N ALA A 241 -10.17 -5.89 -1.01
CA ALA A 241 -8.83 -5.96 -1.58
C ALA A 241 -8.32 -7.40 -1.52
N ARG A 242 -7.73 -7.87 -2.62
CA ARG A 242 -7.06 -9.15 -2.73
C ARG A 242 -5.62 -8.92 -3.15
N ASP A 243 -4.67 -9.40 -2.35
CA ASP A 243 -3.25 -9.28 -2.65
C ASP A 243 -2.78 -10.31 -3.70
N PRO A 244 -1.52 -10.24 -4.18
CA PRO A 244 -0.98 -11.21 -5.12
C PRO A 244 -0.96 -12.65 -4.62
N ALA A 245 -0.85 -12.88 -3.29
CA ALA A 245 -0.89 -14.21 -2.70
C ALA A 245 -2.30 -14.79 -2.59
N GLY A 246 -3.33 -13.96 -2.79
CA GLY A 246 -4.72 -14.34 -2.73
C GLY A 246 -5.40 -14.08 -1.38
N ASN A 247 -4.74 -13.42 -0.43
CA ASN A 247 -5.39 -13.03 0.82
C ASN A 247 -6.40 -11.92 0.57
N GLU A 248 -7.54 -11.99 1.25
CA GLU A 248 -8.60 -11.01 1.10
C GLU A 248 -8.92 -10.31 2.42
N ASN A 249 -9.20 -9.01 2.32
CA ASN A 249 -9.74 -8.20 3.39
C ASN A 249 -10.83 -7.29 2.83
N HIS A 250 -11.73 -6.81 3.69
CA HIS A 250 -12.80 -5.92 3.26
C HIS A 250 -13.02 -4.78 4.25
N LEU A 251 -13.49 -3.66 3.71
CA LEU A 251 -13.90 -2.45 4.41
C LEU A 251 -15.31 -2.08 3.96
N VAL A 252 -16.16 -1.64 4.89
CA VAL A 252 -17.50 -1.14 4.59
C VAL A 252 -17.59 0.32 5.01
N LEU A 253 -18.28 1.11 4.22
CA LEU A 253 -18.61 2.50 4.53
C LEU A 253 -20.01 2.84 4.00
N ALA A 254 -20.66 3.81 4.61
CA ALA A 254 -21.90 4.40 4.13
C ALA A 254 -21.60 5.76 3.47
N VAL A 255 -22.19 5.99 2.30
CA VAL A 255 -22.16 7.30 1.63
C VAL A 255 -23.59 7.69 1.28
N ARG A 256 -23.97 8.93 1.56
CA ARG A 256 -25.30 9.41 1.26
C ARG A 256 -25.26 10.33 0.04
N TYR A 257 -26.07 10.04 -0.97
CA TYR A 257 -26.36 10.96 -2.03
C TYR A 257 -27.42 11.94 -1.55
N GLY A 258 -27.03 13.20 -1.39
CA GLY A 258 -27.91 14.30 -0.98
C GLY A 258 -28.23 15.20 -2.18
N THR A 259 -29.47 15.67 -2.25
CA THR A 259 -29.93 16.62 -3.26
C THR A 259 -29.84 18.08 -2.79
N GLY A 260 -29.41 18.31 -1.54
CA GLY A 260 -29.20 19.64 -0.99
C GLY A 260 -27.99 20.37 -1.64
N ALA A 261 -27.96 21.67 -1.53
CA ALA A 261 -26.87 22.50 -1.99
C ALA A 261 -25.87 22.78 -0.85
N LEU A 262 -24.59 22.93 -1.21
CA LEU A 262 -23.60 23.52 -0.33
C LEU A 262 -24.10 24.91 0.12
N SER A 263 -24.09 25.21 1.39
CA SER A 263 -24.51 26.51 1.93
C SER A 263 -23.35 27.25 2.58
N ALA A 264 -23.37 28.56 2.42
CA ALA A 264 -22.45 29.48 3.09
C ALA A 264 -23.24 30.63 3.69
N SER A 265 -22.91 31.04 4.89
CA SER A 265 -23.50 32.18 5.57
C SER A 265 -22.40 33.14 6.02
N LEU A 266 -22.32 34.30 5.35
CA LEU A 266 -21.31 35.32 5.62
C LEU A 266 -21.81 36.33 6.65
N SER A 267 -21.00 36.60 7.65
CA SER A 267 -21.23 37.61 8.67
C SER A 267 -20.00 38.51 8.86
N GLY A 268 -20.21 39.69 9.40
CA GLY A 268 -19.15 40.64 9.66
C GLY A 268 -19.24 41.24 11.06
N SER A 269 -18.10 41.69 11.59
CA SER A 269 -18.00 42.28 12.93
C SER A 269 -18.77 43.60 13.10
N ALA A 270 -19.13 44.26 11.99
CA ALA A 270 -19.91 45.51 11.98
C ALA A 270 -20.75 45.64 10.73
N SER A 271 -21.93 46.24 10.83
CA SER A 271 -22.79 46.60 9.67
C SER A 271 -22.54 48.04 9.21
N GLN A 272 -21.97 48.92 10.04
CA GLN A 272 -21.63 50.28 9.71
C GLN A 272 -20.26 50.68 10.26
N VAL A 273 -19.55 51.52 9.53
CA VAL A 273 -18.24 52.07 9.87
C VAL A 273 -18.30 53.59 9.65
N LYS A 274 -17.84 54.39 10.62
CA LYS A 274 -17.75 55.86 10.45
C LYS A 274 -16.55 56.20 9.56
N LEU A 275 -16.73 57.16 8.67
CA LEU A 275 -15.66 57.65 7.81
C LEU A 275 -14.46 58.18 8.62
N SER A 276 -14.75 58.82 9.74
CA SER A 276 -13.72 59.36 10.70
C SER A 276 -12.89 58.27 11.39
N SER A 277 -13.36 57.02 11.42
CA SER A 277 -12.66 55.91 12.05
C SER A 277 -11.74 55.16 11.11
N LEU A 278 -11.65 55.55 9.83
CA LEU A 278 -10.77 54.86 8.88
C LEU A 278 -9.28 55.21 9.12
N PRO A 279 -8.39 54.22 9.00
CA PRO A 279 -8.60 52.85 8.57
C PRO A 279 -9.24 52.01 9.69
N ALA A 280 -10.29 51.26 9.35
CA ALA A 280 -11.06 50.49 10.30
C ALA A 280 -10.81 48.96 10.09
N ARG A 281 -10.48 48.26 11.18
CA ARG A 281 -10.38 46.80 11.15
C ARG A 281 -11.79 46.20 11.05
N THR A 282 -11.95 45.24 10.17
CA THR A 282 -13.16 44.42 10.08
C THR A 282 -12.81 42.95 10.06
N GLN A 283 -13.67 42.13 10.66
CA GLN A 283 -13.56 40.67 10.63
C GLN A 283 -14.78 40.10 9.90
N LEU A 284 -14.51 39.25 8.96
CA LEU A 284 -15.53 38.51 8.21
C LEU A 284 -15.44 37.05 8.63
N THR A 285 -16.60 36.44 8.89
CA THR A 285 -16.71 35.03 9.24
C THR A 285 -17.74 34.37 8.35
N VAL A 286 -17.39 33.22 7.79
CA VAL A 286 -18.34 32.39 7.05
C VAL A 286 -18.55 31.10 7.85
N VAL A 287 -19.80 30.65 7.87
CA VAL A 287 -20.20 29.32 8.30
C VAL A 287 -20.57 28.53 7.03
N VAL A 288 -19.93 27.41 6.83
CA VAL A 288 -20.15 26.54 5.68
C VAL A 288 -20.80 25.25 6.17
N SER A 289 -21.88 24.86 5.51
CA SER A 289 -22.57 23.61 5.80
C SER A 289 -22.71 22.76 4.55
N ASP A 290 -22.62 21.45 4.75
CA ASP A 290 -22.89 20.46 3.70
C ASP A 290 -24.39 20.47 3.30
N PRO A 291 -24.80 19.71 2.28
CA PRO A 291 -26.20 19.61 1.88
C PRO A 291 -27.17 19.11 2.97
N ASP A 292 -26.67 18.48 4.01
CA ASP A 292 -27.48 18.02 5.16
C ASP A 292 -27.54 19.07 6.31
N GLY A 293 -26.91 20.24 6.12
CA GLY A 293 -26.84 21.28 7.12
C GLY A 293 -25.80 21.05 8.22
N ARG A 294 -24.89 20.09 8.05
CA ARG A 294 -23.80 19.85 9.01
C ARG A 294 -22.61 20.74 8.71
N PRO A 295 -21.88 21.20 9.75
CA PRO A 295 -20.64 21.95 9.56
C PRO A 295 -19.66 21.20 8.63
N LEU A 296 -19.09 21.90 7.65
CA LEU A 296 -18.19 21.31 6.65
C LEU A 296 -16.75 21.76 6.92
N GLU A 297 -15.91 20.81 7.35
CA GLU A 297 -14.47 21.00 7.54
C GLU A 297 -13.72 20.92 6.20
N GLY A 298 -12.62 21.70 6.06
CA GLY A 298 -11.71 21.63 4.93
C GLY A 298 -12.26 22.27 3.62
N ALA A 299 -13.35 23.01 3.68
CA ALA A 299 -13.83 23.78 2.52
C ALA A 299 -12.89 24.98 2.28
N ARG A 300 -12.51 25.20 1.00
CA ARG A 300 -11.63 26.28 0.59
C ARG A 300 -12.42 27.56 0.44
N VAL A 301 -12.07 28.58 1.20
CA VAL A 301 -12.79 29.85 1.30
C VAL A 301 -11.91 31.00 0.82
N THR A 302 -12.47 31.87 0.00
CA THR A 302 -11.86 33.14 -0.41
C THR A 302 -12.85 34.29 -0.17
N PHE A 303 -12.41 35.31 0.55
CA PHE A 303 -13.19 36.53 0.80
C PHE A 303 -12.75 37.65 -0.12
N THR A 304 -13.69 38.48 -0.53
CA THR A 304 -13.42 39.74 -1.22
C THR A 304 -14.14 40.89 -0.54
N LEU A 305 -13.49 42.07 -0.49
CA LEU A 305 -14.05 43.30 0.04
C LEU A 305 -13.90 44.41 -0.99
N ALA A 306 -15.03 44.98 -1.44
CA ALA A 306 -15.08 46.06 -2.37
C ALA A 306 -15.72 47.30 -1.74
N ALA A 307 -14.97 48.38 -1.59
CA ALA A 307 -15.44 49.67 -1.07
C ALA A 307 -15.32 50.76 -2.13
N VAL A 308 -16.11 51.82 -1.99
CA VAL A 308 -16.06 52.98 -2.93
C VAL A 308 -14.67 53.61 -2.90
N ASN A 309 -14.05 53.79 -4.06
CA ASN A 309 -12.72 54.36 -4.25
C ASN A 309 -11.56 53.53 -3.64
N VAL A 310 -11.74 52.22 -3.54
CA VAL A 310 -10.71 51.27 -3.07
C VAL A 310 -10.62 50.13 -4.05
N THR A 311 -9.40 49.70 -4.38
CA THR A 311 -9.16 48.43 -5.10
C THR A 311 -9.72 47.27 -4.29
N VAL A 312 -10.37 46.32 -4.96
CA VAL A 312 -10.89 45.09 -4.28
C VAL A 312 -9.78 44.40 -3.52
N ILE A 313 -10.05 44.13 -2.25
CA ILE A 313 -9.13 43.41 -1.36
C ILE A 313 -9.58 41.94 -1.30
N THR A 314 -8.68 41.03 -1.60
CA THR A 314 -8.93 39.58 -1.58
C THR A 314 -8.10 38.89 -0.48
N SER A 315 -8.70 37.96 0.22
CA SER A 315 -8.00 37.15 1.20
C SER A 315 -7.10 36.10 0.53
N PRO A 316 -6.09 35.55 1.22
CA PRO A 316 -5.59 34.22 0.93
C PRO A 316 -6.73 33.18 0.97
N THR A 317 -6.53 32.04 0.35
CA THR A 317 -7.44 30.89 0.53
C THR A 317 -7.30 30.36 1.97
N ILE A 318 -8.43 30.22 2.66
CA ILE A 318 -8.53 29.76 4.06
C ILE A 318 -9.38 28.49 4.03
N GLU A 319 -9.01 27.49 4.83
CA GLU A 319 -9.84 26.28 4.98
C GLU A 319 -10.73 26.41 6.20
N THR A 320 -11.95 25.86 6.13
CA THR A 320 -12.87 25.80 7.28
C THR A 320 -12.38 24.80 8.32
N GLY A 321 -12.55 25.15 9.60
CA GLY A 321 -12.30 24.23 10.74
C GLY A 321 -13.40 23.19 10.91
N GLY A 322 -13.26 22.31 11.92
CA GLY A 322 -14.22 21.24 12.23
C GLY A 322 -15.62 21.72 12.60
N ASP A 323 -15.79 23.01 12.95
CA ASP A 323 -17.06 23.68 13.17
C ASP A 323 -17.65 24.30 11.87
N GLY A 324 -17.03 24.10 10.73
CA GLY A 324 -17.42 24.65 9.44
C GLY A 324 -17.12 26.14 9.30
N THR A 325 -16.33 26.76 10.19
CA THR A 325 -16.07 28.21 10.14
C THR A 325 -14.73 28.54 9.49
N ALA A 326 -14.68 29.67 8.77
CA ALA A 326 -13.47 30.34 8.33
C ALA A 326 -13.59 31.84 8.61
N THR A 327 -12.50 32.46 9.10
CA THR A 327 -12.48 33.85 9.50
C THR A 327 -11.33 34.60 8.83
N TRP A 328 -11.61 35.79 8.32
CA TRP A 328 -10.63 36.68 7.75
C TRP A 328 -10.69 38.08 8.39
N SER A 329 -9.56 38.55 8.91
CA SER A 329 -9.41 39.90 9.41
C SER A 329 -8.71 40.78 8.39
N THR A 330 -9.33 41.92 8.04
CA THR A 330 -8.78 42.87 7.10
C THR A 330 -9.02 44.30 7.54
N MET A 331 -8.57 45.29 6.80
CA MET A 331 -8.76 46.70 7.06
C MET A 331 -9.45 47.43 5.89
N ILE A 332 -10.47 48.20 6.18
CA ILE A 332 -11.01 49.17 5.27
C ILE A 332 -10.07 50.39 5.28
N PRO A 333 -9.41 50.73 4.13
CA PRO A 333 -8.35 51.73 4.12
C PRO A 333 -8.90 53.16 4.19
N ARG A 334 -8.05 54.13 4.56
CA ARG A 334 -8.39 55.56 4.65
C ARG A 334 -8.92 56.16 3.34
N GLY A 335 -8.58 55.62 2.19
CA GLY A 335 -9.03 56.05 0.87
C GLY A 335 -10.49 55.76 0.56
N ALA A 336 -11.16 54.94 1.35
CA ALA A 336 -12.57 54.60 1.16
C ALA A 336 -13.46 55.82 1.40
N LYS A 337 -14.54 55.93 0.61
CA LYS A 337 -15.56 57.00 0.73
C LYS A 337 -16.84 56.44 1.30
N THR A 338 -17.72 57.35 1.76
CA THR A 338 -19.08 57.00 2.16
C THR A 338 -19.82 56.23 1.08
N GLY A 339 -20.52 55.19 1.51
CA GLY A 339 -21.24 54.30 0.60
C GLY A 339 -21.20 52.83 1.06
N GLN A 340 -21.66 51.97 0.18
CA GLN A 340 -21.69 50.54 0.44
C GLN A 340 -20.30 49.91 0.31
N VAL A 341 -19.99 49.01 1.25
CA VAL A 341 -18.87 48.05 1.19
C VAL A 341 -19.45 46.69 0.94
N GLN A 342 -19.27 46.17 -0.24
CA GLN A 342 -19.74 44.86 -0.61
C GLN A 342 -18.65 43.81 -0.22
N THR A 343 -19.05 42.84 0.53
CA THR A 343 -18.20 41.67 0.84
C THR A 343 -18.81 40.43 0.22
N THR A 344 -17.99 39.63 -0.41
CA THR A 344 -18.39 38.35 -0.99
C THR A 344 -17.47 37.24 -0.47
N VAL A 345 -18.03 36.10 -0.17
CA VAL A 345 -17.30 34.88 0.11
C VAL A 345 -17.57 33.87 -1.01
N THR A 346 -16.53 33.23 -1.50
CA THR A 346 -16.60 32.10 -2.41
C THR A 346 -16.07 30.88 -1.68
N VAL A 347 -16.86 29.83 -1.67
CA VAL A 347 -16.55 28.54 -1.02
C VAL A 347 -16.48 27.46 -2.08
N GLN A 348 -15.39 26.74 -2.13
CA GLN A 348 -15.14 25.63 -3.08
C GLN A 348 -14.86 24.34 -2.34
N THR A 349 -15.47 23.26 -2.81
CA THR A 349 -15.26 21.91 -2.31
C THR A 349 -15.14 20.94 -3.47
N SER A 350 -14.39 19.86 -3.27
CA SER A 350 -14.28 18.80 -4.27
C SER A 350 -15.54 17.92 -4.37
N GLN A 351 -16.36 17.91 -3.31
CA GLN A 351 -17.51 17.01 -3.20
C GLN A 351 -18.84 17.68 -3.55
N PHE A 352 -19.00 18.97 -3.19
CA PHE A 352 -20.30 19.69 -3.28
C PHE A 352 -20.27 20.86 -4.24
N GLY A 353 -19.16 21.06 -4.97
CA GLY A 353 -19.00 22.18 -5.93
C GLY A 353 -18.68 23.49 -5.25
N GLU A 354 -19.26 24.57 -5.77
CA GLU A 354 -19.00 25.96 -5.35
C GLU A 354 -20.29 26.64 -4.91
N THR A 355 -20.18 27.49 -3.88
CA THR A 355 -21.24 28.41 -3.48
C THR A 355 -20.66 29.76 -3.12
N THR A 356 -21.51 30.82 -3.17
CA THR A 356 -21.14 32.17 -2.79
C THR A 356 -22.19 32.78 -1.88
N ASP A 357 -21.74 33.62 -0.94
CA ASP A 357 -22.63 34.47 -0.17
C ASP A 357 -22.10 35.90 -0.11
N ARG A 358 -22.97 36.86 0.17
CA ARG A 358 -22.68 38.31 0.12
C ARG A 358 -23.26 39.01 1.33
N MET A 359 -22.50 39.97 1.83
CA MET A 359 -22.93 40.88 2.89
C MET A 359 -22.58 42.33 2.49
N VAL A 360 -23.38 43.25 2.91
CA VAL A 360 -23.14 44.68 2.70
C VAL A 360 -22.96 45.38 4.03
N MET A 361 -21.86 46.11 4.20
CA MET A 361 -21.61 47.12 5.23
C MET A 361 -21.76 48.51 4.64
N THR A 362 -21.91 49.53 5.46
CA THR A 362 -22.01 50.91 4.99
C THR A 362 -21.00 51.82 5.69
N ILE A 363 -20.27 52.62 4.90
CA ILE A 363 -19.46 53.72 5.48
C ILE A 363 -20.36 54.96 5.54
N VAL A 364 -20.58 55.42 6.77
CA VAL A 364 -21.40 56.58 7.06
C VAL A 364 -20.49 57.78 7.44
N LYS A 365 -21.03 59.01 7.37
CA LYS A 365 -20.31 60.22 7.73
C LYS A 365 -19.93 60.24 9.21
#